data_25ebde4a4380f718a03a270c5de0ca74
#
_entry.id   25ebde4a4380f718a03a270c5de0ca74
#
_cell.length_a   1.000
_cell.length_b   1.000
_cell.length_c   1.000
_cell.angle_alpha   90.00
_cell.angle_beta   90.00
_cell.angle_gamma   90.00
#
_symmetry.space_group_name_H-M   'P 1'
#
loop_
_entity.id
_entity.type
_entity.pdbx_description
1 polymer ?
#
loop_
_entity_poly.entity_id
_entity_poly.type
_entity_poly.pdbx_seq_one_letter_code
_entity_poly.pdbx_strand_id
1 'polypeptide(L)'
;SFTDQALKFQVVEAAKLAQEGQNIETIVAHVEEVKKNTELYIGVSTLENLVKGGRIGRVTGLLSSLLNIRVVMQMKDDELQPIVKGRGAKTFKKWLDELVSKLSERSVSEIGISYSGTRDWAEEMKEILQPFVEKPISVLETGSIIQTHTGEDAWAILVRYES
;
A
#
# COMPACT_ATOMS: atom_id res chain seq x y z
N SER A 1 0.65 -6.92 10.27
CA SER A 1 0.25 -5.58 10.72
C SER A 1 0.34 -4.59 9.57
N PHE A 2 -0.62 -3.69 9.46
CA PHE A 2 -0.64 -2.62 8.45
C PHE A 2 -0.28 -1.27 9.05
N THR A 3 0.08 -0.33 8.17
CA THR A 3 0.30 1.08 8.46
C THR A 3 -0.43 1.93 7.43
N ASP A 4 -0.32 3.27 7.52
CA ASP A 4 -0.88 4.22 6.56
C ASP A 4 -2.40 4.02 6.36
N GLN A 5 -2.91 4.18 5.16
CA GLN A 5 -4.34 4.06 4.87
C GLN A 5 -4.89 2.64 5.08
N ALA A 6 -4.07 1.58 4.99
CA ALA A 6 -4.50 0.22 5.32
C ALA A 6 -4.84 0.07 6.81
N LEU A 7 -4.12 0.74 7.70
CA LEU A 7 -4.50 0.84 9.11
C LEU A 7 -5.73 1.73 9.27
N LYS A 8 -5.82 2.84 8.53
CA LYS A 8 -7.01 3.71 8.55
C LYS A 8 -8.30 2.95 8.24
N PHE A 9 -8.29 2.03 7.25
CA PHE A 9 -9.47 1.22 6.94
C PHE A 9 -9.96 0.45 8.16
N GLN A 10 -9.07 -0.17 8.90
CA GLN A 10 -9.39 -0.92 10.11
C GLN A 10 -9.95 -0.02 11.23
N VAL A 11 -9.30 1.13 11.45
CA VAL A 11 -9.71 2.10 12.49
C VAL A 11 -11.10 2.67 12.22
N VAL A 12 -11.39 3.04 10.98
CA VAL A 12 -12.69 3.61 10.58
C VAL A 12 -13.81 2.58 10.75
N GLU A 13 -13.60 1.33 10.34
CA GLU A 13 -14.59 0.27 10.50
C GLU A 13 -14.82 -0.07 11.99
N ALA A 14 -13.76 -0.15 12.79
CA ALA A 14 -13.89 -0.34 14.22
C ALA A 14 -14.71 0.78 14.88
N ALA A 15 -14.44 2.03 14.51
CA ALA A 15 -15.16 3.19 15.05
C ALA A 15 -16.64 3.18 14.67
N LYS A 16 -17.01 2.82 13.44
CA LYS A 16 -18.40 2.68 13.01
C LYS A 16 -19.15 1.66 13.85
N LEU A 17 -18.60 0.44 13.99
CA LEU A 17 -19.22 -0.61 14.78
C LEU A 17 -19.36 -0.24 16.26
N ALA A 18 -18.37 0.46 16.83
CA ALA A 18 -18.46 0.97 18.19
C ALA A 18 -19.60 2.00 18.36
N GLN A 19 -19.77 2.90 17.38
CA GLN A 19 -20.87 3.86 17.36
C GLN A 19 -22.26 3.19 17.22
N GLU A 20 -22.32 2.05 16.54
CA GLU A 20 -23.51 1.21 16.40
C GLU A 20 -23.79 0.37 17.66
N GLY A 21 -22.93 0.46 18.70
CA GLY A 21 -23.10 -0.25 19.96
C GLY A 21 -22.70 -1.73 19.93
N GLN A 22 -21.92 -2.13 18.94
CA GLN A 22 -21.41 -3.50 18.86
C GLN A 22 -20.41 -3.80 20.00
N ASN A 23 -20.39 -5.06 20.45
CA ASN A 23 -19.44 -5.49 21.47
C ASN A 23 -18.01 -5.64 20.92
N ILE A 24 -17.03 -5.72 21.82
CA ILE A 24 -15.60 -5.75 21.44
C ILE A 24 -15.25 -6.98 20.62
N GLU A 25 -15.85 -8.14 20.90
CA GLU A 25 -15.60 -9.39 20.18
C GLU A 25 -16.03 -9.27 18.72
N THR A 26 -17.20 -8.67 18.47
CA THR A 26 -17.70 -8.39 17.11
C THR A 26 -16.80 -7.40 16.38
N ILE A 27 -16.36 -6.34 17.05
CA ILE A 27 -15.47 -5.33 16.47
C ILE A 27 -14.13 -5.97 16.06
N VAL A 28 -13.51 -6.74 16.95
CA VAL A 28 -12.24 -7.41 16.68
C VAL A 28 -12.36 -8.39 15.50
N ALA A 29 -13.41 -9.21 15.48
CA ALA A 29 -13.64 -10.17 14.40
C ALA A 29 -13.78 -9.47 13.05
N HIS A 30 -14.53 -8.35 13.00
CA HIS A 30 -14.69 -7.56 11.78
C HIS A 30 -13.39 -6.90 11.32
N VAL A 31 -12.60 -6.35 12.25
CA VAL A 31 -11.28 -5.75 11.93
C VAL A 31 -10.32 -6.79 11.36
N GLU A 32 -10.30 -8.02 11.90
CA GLU A 32 -9.50 -9.10 11.34
C GLU A 32 -9.97 -9.51 9.93
N GLU A 33 -11.26 -9.45 9.65
CA GLU A 33 -11.81 -9.69 8.31
C GLU A 33 -11.37 -8.57 7.34
N VAL A 34 -11.47 -7.31 7.75
CA VAL A 34 -10.96 -6.16 6.97
C VAL A 34 -9.48 -6.34 6.66
N LYS A 35 -8.68 -6.74 7.66
CA LYS A 35 -7.25 -6.98 7.48
C LYS A 35 -6.97 -8.08 6.45
N LYS A 36 -7.68 -9.21 6.50
CA LYS A 36 -7.53 -10.31 5.54
C LYS A 36 -7.86 -9.92 4.11
N ASN A 37 -8.81 -9.01 3.93
CA ASN A 37 -9.26 -8.51 2.62
C ASN A 37 -8.53 -7.25 2.18
N THR A 38 -7.47 -6.84 2.88
CA THR A 38 -6.66 -5.66 2.54
C THR A 38 -5.30 -6.07 2.00
N GLU A 39 -4.90 -5.47 0.90
CA GLU A 39 -3.56 -5.60 0.31
C GLU A 39 -2.85 -4.25 0.35
N LEU A 40 -1.57 -4.27 0.69
CA LEU A 40 -0.69 -3.11 0.71
C LEU A 40 0.48 -3.34 -0.23
N TYR A 41 0.63 -2.44 -1.20
CA TYR A 41 1.76 -2.39 -2.13
C TYR A 41 2.54 -1.11 -1.92
N ILE A 42 3.86 -1.20 -1.94
CA ILE A 42 4.77 -0.06 -1.78
C ILE A 42 5.76 -0.05 -2.93
N GLY A 43 5.84 1.07 -3.64
CA GLY A 43 6.87 1.33 -4.63
C GLY A 43 7.93 2.28 -4.09
N VAL A 44 9.19 1.90 -4.20
CA VAL A 44 10.33 2.76 -3.85
C VAL A 44 11.23 2.95 -5.05
N SER A 45 11.72 4.18 -5.23
CA SER A 45 12.62 4.54 -6.34
C SER A 45 14.08 4.24 -6.05
N THR A 46 14.43 4.03 -4.77
CA THR A 46 15.74 3.65 -4.27
C THR A 46 15.61 2.85 -2.98
N LEU A 47 16.59 2.01 -2.67
CA LEU A 47 16.68 1.28 -1.41
C LEU A 47 17.50 2.00 -0.33
N GLU A 48 18.09 3.16 -0.64
CA GLU A 48 18.98 3.87 0.28
C GLU A 48 18.34 4.19 1.62
N ASN A 49 17.10 4.68 1.61
CA ASN A 49 16.39 5.03 2.84
C ASN A 49 16.06 3.81 3.69
N LEU A 50 15.72 2.67 3.07
CA LEU A 50 15.51 1.40 3.79
C LEU A 50 16.80 0.90 4.44
N VAL A 51 17.94 1.07 3.75
CA VAL A 51 19.26 0.72 4.30
C VAL A 51 19.63 1.64 5.45
N LYS A 52 19.61 2.96 5.23
CA LYS A 52 19.94 3.97 6.24
C LYS A 52 19.04 3.88 7.47
N GLY A 53 17.76 3.60 7.27
CA GLY A 53 16.78 3.44 8.33
C GLY A 53 16.80 2.07 9.03
N GLY A 54 17.67 1.15 8.61
CA GLY A 54 17.79 -0.20 9.19
C GLY A 54 16.58 -1.12 8.91
N ARG A 55 15.78 -0.81 7.87
CA ARG A 55 14.59 -1.61 7.51
C ARG A 55 14.80 -2.53 6.32
N ILE A 56 15.95 -2.48 5.68
CA ILE A 56 16.27 -3.35 4.53
C ILE A 56 16.19 -4.85 4.91
N GLY A 57 16.55 -5.22 6.13
CA GLY A 57 16.47 -6.59 6.60
C GLY A 57 15.04 -7.14 6.77
N ARG A 58 14.03 -6.26 6.73
CA ARG A 58 12.61 -6.66 6.71
C ARG A 58 12.08 -6.93 5.31
N VAL A 59 12.90 -6.67 4.29
CA VAL A 59 12.55 -6.89 2.89
C VAL A 59 13.27 -8.14 2.42
N THR A 60 12.56 -9.23 2.34
CA THR A 60 13.09 -10.55 2.02
C THR A 60 13.78 -10.55 0.65
N GLY A 61 15.02 -11.02 0.60
CA GLY A 61 15.76 -11.25 -0.65
C GLY A 61 16.27 -10.00 -1.36
N LEU A 62 16.31 -8.83 -0.70
CA LEU A 62 17.01 -7.65 -1.20
C LEU A 62 18.39 -7.52 -0.56
N LEU A 63 19.39 -7.25 -1.41
CA LEU A 63 20.75 -6.99 -0.99
C LEU A 63 21.02 -5.47 -0.96
N SER A 64 21.72 -5.02 0.07
CA SER A 64 22.09 -3.60 0.22
C SER A 64 22.95 -3.06 -0.93
N SER A 65 23.56 -3.93 -1.75
CA SER A 65 24.31 -3.55 -2.94
C SER A 65 23.44 -3.09 -4.12
N LEU A 66 22.13 -3.30 -4.07
CA LEU A 66 21.18 -2.94 -5.14
C LEU A 66 20.45 -1.62 -4.85
N LEU A 67 21.17 -0.58 -4.45
CA LEU A 67 20.58 0.69 -4.02
C LEU A 67 19.77 1.41 -5.13
N ASN A 68 20.28 1.41 -6.36
CA ASN A 68 19.71 2.17 -7.49
C ASN A 68 18.74 1.33 -8.33
N ILE A 69 17.79 0.69 -7.69
CA ILE A 69 16.72 -0.04 -8.36
C ILE A 69 15.35 0.44 -7.86
N ARG A 70 14.37 0.35 -8.74
CA ARG A 70 12.96 0.50 -8.39
C ARG A 70 12.41 -0.84 -7.96
N VAL A 71 11.70 -0.84 -6.85
CA VAL A 71 11.14 -2.06 -6.28
C VAL A 71 9.67 -1.81 -5.94
N VAL A 72 8.82 -2.75 -6.32
CA VAL A 72 7.46 -2.85 -5.75
C VAL A 72 7.49 -4.01 -4.76
N MET A 73 7.00 -3.73 -3.56
CA MET A 73 6.89 -4.69 -2.46
C MET A 73 5.42 -4.87 -2.10
N GLN A 74 5.05 -6.06 -1.69
CA GLN A 74 3.75 -6.35 -1.10
C GLN A 74 3.94 -6.72 0.37
N MET A 75 3.07 -6.21 1.25
CA MET A 75 2.97 -6.67 2.62
C MET A 75 2.23 -8.00 2.63
N LYS A 76 2.90 -9.06 3.05
CA LYS A 76 2.33 -10.40 3.18
C LYS A 76 2.88 -11.07 4.43
N ASP A 77 2.00 -11.62 5.25
CA ASP A 77 2.37 -12.33 6.50
C ASP A 77 3.28 -11.48 7.42
N ASP A 78 2.96 -10.17 7.53
CA ASP A 78 3.72 -9.16 8.29
C ASP A 78 5.15 -8.87 7.77
N GLU A 79 5.48 -9.33 6.56
CA GLU A 79 6.76 -9.08 5.88
C GLU A 79 6.57 -8.29 4.58
N LEU A 80 7.56 -7.49 4.24
CA LEU A 80 7.63 -6.83 2.93
C LEU A 80 8.33 -7.75 1.94
N GLN A 81 7.59 -8.26 0.97
CA GLN A 81 8.10 -9.15 -0.08
C GLN A 81 8.24 -8.37 -1.39
N PRO A 82 9.44 -8.29 -1.98
CA PRO A 82 9.62 -7.67 -3.28
C PRO A 82 8.97 -8.54 -4.35
N ILE A 83 8.08 -7.93 -5.14
CA ILE A 83 7.35 -8.59 -6.22
C ILE A 83 7.83 -8.15 -7.60
N VAL A 84 8.36 -6.94 -7.71
CA VAL A 84 8.94 -6.42 -8.96
C VAL A 84 10.23 -5.66 -8.65
N LYS A 85 11.24 -5.84 -9.50
CA LYS A 85 12.50 -5.11 -9.47
C LYS A 85 12.82 -4.62 -10.89
N GLY A 86 13.30 -3.40 -11.02
CA GLY A 86 13.70 -2.85 -12.30
C GLY A 86 14.49 -1.55 -12.18
N ARG A 87 15.17 -1.15 -13.24
CA ARG A 87 15.98 0.08 -13.27
C ARG A 87 15.32 1.24 -14.01
N GLY A 88 14.31 0.97 -14.82
CA GLY A 88 13.70 1.97 -15.69
C GLY A 88 12.45 2.61 -15.10
N ALA A 89 12.10 3.79 -15.62
CA ALA A 89 10.85 4.49 -15.26
C ALA A 89 9.58 3.67 -15.54
N LYS A 90 9.63 2.76 -16.51
CA LYS A 90 8.50 1.89 -16.88
C LYS A 90 8.21 0.78 -15.86
N THR A 91 9.08 0.55 -14.88
CA THR A 91 8.93 -0.55 -13.90
C THR A 91 7.60 -0.46 -13.16
N PHE A 92 7.26 0.72 -12.64
CA PHE A 92 6.02 0.92 -11.90
C PHE A 92 4.78 0.86 -12.79
N LYS A 93 4.87 1.42 -14.00
CA LYS A 93 3.75 1.41 -14.95
C LYS A 93 3.38 -0.01 -15.38
N LYS A 94 4.38 -0.83 -15.73
CA LYS A 94 4.15 -2.24 -16.08
C LYS A 94 3.49 -3.02 -14.94
N TRP A 95 3.96 -2.82 -13.72
CA TRP A 95 3.35 -3.46 -12.55
C TRP A 95 1.91 -2.97 -12.32
N LEU A 96 1.64 -1.67 -12.53
CA LEU A 96 0.29 -1.12 -12.40
C LEU A 96 -0.70 -1.78 -13.38
N ASP A 97 -0.26 -2.07 -14.62
CA ASP A 97 -1.07 -2.79 -15.60
C ASP A 97 -1.41 -4.21 -15.10
N GLU A 98 -0.46 -4.88 -14.43
CA GLU A 98 -0.69 -6.19 -13.81
C GLU A 98 -1.69 -6.10 -12.64
N LEU A 99 -1.60 -5.04 -11.81
CA LEU A 99 -2.56 -4.78 -10.75
C LEU A 99 -3.97 -4.54 -11.30
N VAL A 100 -4.10 -3.73 -12.35
CA VAL A 100 -5.40 -3.47 -13.03
C VAL A 100 -6.05 -4.77 -13.48
N SER A 101 -5.29 -5.69 -14.08
CA SER A 101 -5.80 -6.99 -14.47
C SER A 101 -6.33 -7.78 -13.27
N LYS A 102 -5.63 -7.76 -12.15
CA LYS A 102 -6.05 -8.40 -10.90
C LYS A 102 -7.32 -7.78 -10.31
N LEU A 103 -7.43 -6.44 -10.34
CA LEU A 103 -8.59 -5.73 -9.80
C LEU A 103 -9.88 -6.02 -10.59
N SER A 104 -9.77 -6.33 -11.89
CA SER A 104 -10.93 -6.70 -12.71
C SER A 104 -11.54 -8.06 -12.36
N GLU A 105 -10.85 -8.88 -11.59
CA GLU A 105 -11.31 -10.23 -11.19
C GLU A 105 -12.02 -10.26 -9.82
N ARG A 106 -11.97 -9.16 -9.04
CA ARG A 106 -12.50 -9.11 -7.67
C ARG A 106 -13.22 -7.78 -7.41
N SER A 107 -14.28 -7.84 -6.62
CA SER A 107 -14.97 -6.63 -6.16
C SER A 107 -14.11 -5.85 -5.18
N VAL A 108 -13.86 -4.59 -5.48
CA VAL A 108 -13.06 -3.68 -4.68
C VAL A 108 -13.96 -2.76 -3.87
N SER A 109 -13.79 -2.78 -2.55
CA SER A 109 -14.54 -1.94 -1.61
C SER A 109 -13.95 -0.54 -1.48
N GLU A 110 -12.62 -0.43 -1.43
CA GLU A 110 -11.93 0.83 -1.19
C GLU A 110 -10.49 0.79 -1.72
N ILE A 111 -10.02 1.90 -2.27
CA ILE A 111 -8.61 2.10 -2.63
C ILE A 111 -8.12 3.39 -1.99
N GLY A 112 -6.94 3.34 -1.38
CA GLY A 112 -6.16 4.49 -0.95
C GLY A 112 -4.83 4.56 -1.69
N ILE A 113 -4.36 5.75 -1.96
CA ILE A 113 -3.02 6.00 -2.51
C ILE A 113 -2.30 6.94 -1.57
N SER A 114 -1.10 6.56 -1.16
CA SER A 114 -0.20 7.43 -0.39
C SER A 114 1.05 7.72 -1.20
N TYR A 115 1.64 8.89 -1.04
CA TYR A 115 2.85 9.28 -1.76
C TYR A 115 3.81 10.05 -0.85
N SER A 116 5.06 10.13 -1.27
CA SER A 116 6.13 10.90 -0.68
C SER A 116 6.83 11.71 -1.78
N GLY A 117 7.02 13.00 -1.57
CA GLY A 117 7.55 13.90 -2.59
C GLY A 117 6.51 14.43 -3.55
N THR A 118 6.65 14.18 -4.85
CA THR A 118 5.72 14.69 -5.87
C THR A 118 4.41 13.89 -5.94
N ARG A 119 3.31 14.61 -6.17
CA ARG A 119 1.96 14.03 -6.25
C ARG A 119 1.61 13.46 -7.62
N ASP A 120 2.34 13.82 -8.65
CA ASP A 120 1.96 13.58 -10.07
C ASP A 120 1.70 12.09 -10.36
N TRP A 121 2.62 11.22 -9.95
CA TRP A 121 2.43 9.77 -10.13
C TRP A 121 1.24 9.21 -9.34
N ALA A 122 0.97 9.75 -8.16
CA ALA A 122 -0.18 9.33 -7.35
C ALA A 122 -1.51 9.72 -8.01
N GLU A 123 -1.60 10.88 -8.66
CA GLU A 123 -2.78 11.29 -9.43
C GLU A 123 -2.94 10.45 -10.69
N GLU A 124 -1.86 10.14 -11.42
CA GLU A 124 -1.92 9.22 -12.57
C GLU A 124 -2.45 7.84 -12.15
N MET A 125 -1.93 7.28 -11.05
CA MET A 125 -2.43 6.02 -10.50
C MET A 125 -3.92 6.09 -10.13
N LYS A 126 -4.35 7.20 -9.52
CA LYS A 126 -5.76 7.41 -9.19
C LYS A 126 -6.66 7.38 -10.42
N GLU A 127 -6.29 8.09 -11.49
CA GLU A 127 -7.07 8.09 -12.74
C GLU A 127 -7.21 6.69 -13.33
N ILE A 128 -6.14 5.90 -13.29
CA ILE A 128 -6.13 4.52 -13.80
C ILE A 128 -6.98 3.58 -12.92
N LEU A 129 -6.92 3.74 -11.60
CA LEU A 129 -7.55 2.82 -10.65
C LEU A 129 -9.01 3.18 -10.29
N GLN A 130 -9.42 4.43 -10.45
CA GLN A 130 -10.78 4.88 -10.09
C GLN A 130 -11.91 4.08 -10.74
N PRO A 131 -11.82 3.60 -12.00
CA PRO A 131 -12.87 2.78 -12.61
C PRO A 131 -13.14 1.44 -11.90
N PHE A 132 -12.25 0.97 -11.04
CA PHE A 132 -12.37 -0.33 -10.35
C PHE A 132 -13.01 -0.23 -8.96
N VAL A 133 -13.34 0.97 -8.51
CA VAL A 133 -13.93 1.21 -7.18
C VAL A 133 -14.96 2.33 -7.23
N GLU A 134 -16.11 2.14 -6.57
CA GLU A 134 -17.17 3.16 -6.53
C GLU A 134 -16.79 4.37 -5.66
N LYS A 135 -16.16 4.12 -4.52
CA LYS A 135 -15.72 5.19 -3.61
C LYS A 135 -14.62 6.04 -4.25
N PRO A 136 -14.62 7.37 -4.05
CA PRO A 136 -13.52 8.20 -4.47
C PRO A 136 -12.20 7.74 -3.84
N ILE A 137 -11.17 7.54 -4.68
CA ILE A 137 -9.83 7.18 -4.20
C ILE A 137 -9.23 8.36 -3.44
N SER A 138 -8.82 8.09 -2.20
CA SER A 138 -8.12 9.03 -1.35
C SER A 138 -6.62 9.07 -1.72
N VAL A 139 -6.10 10.25 -2.06
CA VAL A 139 -4.67 10.48 -2.33
C VAL A 139 -4.11 11.37 -1.23
N LEU A 140 -3.21 10.82 -0.42
CA LEU A 140 -2.65 11.48 0.76
C LEU A 140 -1.13 11.46 0.74
N GLU A 141 -0.52 12.55 1.17
CA GLU A 141 0.91 12.54 1.48
C GLU A 141 1.15 11.74 2.75
N THR A 142 2.12 10.82 2.71
CA THR A 142 2.46 10.01 3.87
C THR A 142 3.28 10.82 4.90
N GLY A 143 3.23 10.41 6.16
CA GLY A 143 3.94 11.10 7.24
C GLY A 143 5.46 10.95 7.17
N SER A 144 6.18 11.88 7.84
CA SER A 144 7.64 11.94 7.84
C SER A 144 8.34 10.66 8.33
N ILE A 145 7.71 9.92 9.24
CA ILE A 145 8.23 8.62 9.72
C ILE A 145 8.34 7.63 8.58
N ILE A 146 7.31 7.50 7.76
CA ILE A 146 7.31 6.62 6.59
C ILE A 146 8.31 7.12 5.56
N GLN A 147 8.30 8.42 5.24
CA GLN A 147 9.21 9.04 4.26
C GLN A 147 10.69 8.82 4.61
N THR A 148 11.04 8.83 5.89
CA THR A 148 12.40 8.53 6.37
C THR A 148 12.89 7.16 5.90
N HIS A 149 12.01 6.17 5.83
CA HIS A 149 12.36 4.81 5.42
C HIS A 149 12.16 4.53 3.93
N THR A 150 11.21 5.19 3.29
CA THR A 150 10.88 4.95 1.87
C THR A 150 11.59 5.91 0.92
N GLY A 151 11.94 7.11 1.39
CA GLY A 151 12.55 8.17 0.59
C GLY A 151 11.54 8.95 -0.25
N GLU A 152 12.06 9.88 -1.03
CA GLU A 152 11.27 10.65 -2.01
C GLU A 152 10.82 9.76 -3.17
N ASP A 153 9.75 10.18 -3.85
CA ASP A 153 9.14 9.47 -4.96
C ASP A 153 8.70 8.03 -4.65
N ALA A 154 8.48 7.75 -3.36
CA ALA A 154 7.82 6.53 -2.92
C ALA A 154 6.30 6.69 -2.96
N TRP A 155 5.61 5.59 -3.13
CA TRP A 155 4.17 5.53 -3.16
C TRP A 155 3.66 4.22 -2.55
N ALA A 156 2.40 4.23 -2.14
CA ALA A 156 1.70 3.03 -1.73
C ALA A 156 0.31 2.98 -2.35
N ILE A 157 -0.13 1.79 -2.73
CA ILE A 157 -1.51 1.48 -3.09
C ILE A 157 -2.04 0.49 -2.07
N LEU A 158 -3.18 0.84 -1.51
CA LEU A 158 -3.86 0.09 -0.46
C LEU A 158 -5.24 -0.29 -0.99
N VAL A 159 -5.47 -1.58 -1.17
CA VAL A 159 -6.71 -2.11 -1.76
C VAL A 159 -7.44 -2.92 -0.71
N ARG A 160 -8.70 -2.59 -0.47
CA ARG A 160 -9.63 -3.40 0.30
C ARG A 160 -10.63 -4.03 -0.63
N TYR A 161 -10.72 -5.33 -0.59
CA TYR A 161 -11.73 -6.10 -1.34
C TYR A 161 -12.98 -6.31 -0.51
N GLU A 162 -14.09 -6.58 -1.19
CA GLU A 162 -15.31 -7.05 -0.55
C GLU A 162 -15.12 -8.49 -0.04
N SER A 163 -15.77 -8.77 1.06
CA SER A 163 -15.75 -10.09 1.72
C SER A 163 -16.55 -11.11 0.94
#